data_3ffeb13967236677a3eaf095d8278c70
#
_entry.id   3ffeb13967236677a3eaf095d8278c70
#
_cell.length_a   1.000
_cell.length_b   1.000
_cell.length_c   1.000
_cell.angle_alpha   90.00
_cell.angle_beta   90.00
_cell.angle_gamma   90.00
#
_symmetry.space_group_name_H-M   'P 1'
#
loop_
_entity.id
_entity.type
_entity.pdbx_description
1 polymer ?
#
loop_
_entity_poly.entity_id
_entity_poly.type
_entity_poly.pdbx_seq_one_letter_code
_entity_poly.pdbx_strand_id
1 'polypeptide(L)'
;LGANAAASLADTGDLDDVDLLLFATESGIDQSKSAGIFVHRLLNLSERCRTVELKQACYSGTAAVQMALNYVSRNPTKKVLVIAADIARYELNSPGEATQGCGAAAMIISTNPRLVAIDEEAGYYTDDVMDFWRPNYRSEALVDGKYSTLIYIRALEACWKQYHSISGRSLCDFDAFCYHIPFTKMAEKAHKKLCRLSGEKIKSQFIDKALDDSLKYSRK
;
A
#
# COMPACT_ATOMS: atom_id res chain seq x y z
N LEU A 1 -4.38 6.47 -14.91
CA LEU A 1 -3.69 5.40 -14.19
C LEU A 1 -4.71 4.49 -13.49
N GLY A 2 -5.42 4.96 -12.45
CA GLY A 2 -6.34 4.13 -11.65
C GLY A 2 -7.41 3.40 -12.47
N ALA A 3 -8.08 4.07 -13.40
CA ALA A 3 -9.06 3.42 -14.28
C ALA A 3 -8.42 2.32 -15.15
N ASN A 4 -7.22 2.57 -15.69
CA ASN A 4 -6.51 1.56 -16.49
C ASN A 4 -6.10 0.34 -15.65
N ALA A 5 -5.71 0.55 -14.37
CA ALA A 5 -5.39 -0.57 -13.49
C ALA A 5 -6.62 -1.45 -13.20
N ALA A 6 -7.81 -0.87 -13.19
CA ALA A 6 -9.07 -1.60 -12.98
C ALA A 6 -9.72 -2.12 -14.28
N ALA A 7 -9.20 -1.78 -15.46
CA ALA A 7 -9.84 -2.13 -16.73
C ALA A 7 -10.00 -3.66 -16.92
N SER A 8 -8.97 -4.44 -16.54
CA SER A 8 -9.04 -5.90 -16.63
C SER A 8 -10.09 -6.54 -15.72
N LEU A 9 -10.49 -5.85 -14.64
CA LEU A 9 -11.56 -6.30 -13.76
C LEU A 9 -12.95 -6.08 -14.41
N ALA A 10 -13.07 -5.07 -15.28
CA ALA A 10 -14.29 -4.83 -16.04
C ALA A 10 -14.53 -5.96 -17.07
N ASP A 11 -13.47 -6.41 -17.74
CA ASP A 11 -13.54 -7.46 -18.75
C ASP A 11 -14.00 -8.82 -18.17
N THR A 12 -13.78 -9.04 -16.88
CA THR A 12 -14.21 -10.27 -16.19
C THR A 12 -15.55 -10.14 -15.47
N GLY A 13 -16.24 -8.99 -15.55
CA GLY A 13 -17.46 -8.71 -14.81
C GLY A 13 -17.24 -8.50 -13.30
N ASP A 14 -16.00 -8.39 -12.86
CA ASP A 14 -15.69 -8.20 -11.42
C ASP A 14 -16.13 -6.83 -10.91
N LEU A 15 -16.35 -5.84 -11.80
CA LEU A 15 -16.85 -4.51 -11.44
C LEU A 15 -18.38 -4.45 -11.31
N ASP A 16 -19.08 -5.48 -11.74
CA ASP A 16 -20.53 -5.54 -11.56
C ASP A 16 -20.82 -5.62 -10.05
N ASP A 17 -21.83 -4.89 -9.62
CA ASP A 17 -22.27 -4.85 -8.20
C ASP A 17 -21.23 -4.33 -7.20
N VAL A 18 -20.24 -3.56 -7.63
CA VAL A 18 -19.35 -2.83 -6.70
C VAL A 18 -20.17 -1.78 -5.95
N ASP A 19 -20.17 -1.87 -4.62
CA ASP A 19 -20.97 -1.01 -3.73
C ASP A 19 -20.15 0.18 -3.19
N LEU A 20 -18.84 0.05 -3.16
CA LEU A 20 -17.92 1.07 -2.64
C LEU A 20 -16.61 1.09 -3.43
N LEU A 21 -16.21 2.27 -3.88
CA LEU A 21 -14.88 2.56 -4.39
C LEU A 21 -14.07 3.32 -3.34
N LEU A 22 -12.98 2.72 -2.88
CA LEU A 22 -11.97 3.37 -2.05
C LEU A 22 -10.77 3.72 -2.93
N PHE A 23 -10.56 5.01 -3.13
CA PHE A 23 -9.48 5.53 -3.96
C PHE A 23 -8.37 6.08 -3.06
N ALA A 24 -7.22 5.42 -3.05
CA ALA A 24 -6.08 5.77 -2.23
C ALA A 24 -5.04 6.53 -3.05
N THR A 25 -4.71 7.74 -2.63
CA THR A 25 -3.71 8.58 -3.31
C THR A 25 -3.11 9.62 -2.37
N GLU A 26 -1.84 9.94 -2.57
CA GLU A 26 -1.17 11.12 -2.00
C GLU A 26 -1.07 12.26 -3.03
N SER A 27 -1.39 12.00 -4.28
CA SER A 27 -1.29 12.93 -5.42
C SER A 27 -2.67 13.33 -5.94
N GLY A 28 -3.62 13.59 -5.01
CA GLY A 28 -4.96 14.07 -5.32
C GLY A 28 -4.95 15.34 -6.18
N ILE A 29 -5.97 15.47 -7.03
CA ILE A 29 -6.09 16.56 -8.01
C ILE A 29 -6.93 17.73 -7.52
N ASP A 30 -7.68 17.53 -6.45
CA ASP A 30 -8.57 18.52 -5.84
C ASP A 30 -8.60 18.30 -4.32
N GLN A 31 -8.77 19.36 -3.55
CA GLN A 31 -8.76 19.26 -2.09
C GLN A 31 -10.12 18.85 -1.50
N SER A 32 -11.18 18.87 -2.28
CA SER A 32 -12.55 18.56 -1.86
C SER A 32 -13.15 17.40 -2.65
N LYS A 33 -12.97 17.41 -3.98
CA LYS A 33 -13.51 16.40 -4.87
C LYS A 33 -12.52 15.24 -5.04
N SER A 34 -12.95 14.04 -4.67
CA SER A 34 -12.15 12.83 -4.84
C SER A 34 -11.74 12.60 -6.30
N ALA A 35 -10.46 12.25 -6.53
CA ALA A 35 -10.00 11.75 -7.81
C ALA A 35 -10.72 10.45 -8.22
N GLY A 36 -11.17 9.67 -7.23
CA GLY A 36 -11.97 8.47 -7.44
C GLY A 36 -13.29 8.72 -8.18
N ILE A 37 -13.89 9.91 -8.09
CA ILE A 37 -15.12 10.26 -8.83
C ILE A 37 -14.88 10.28 -10.34
N PHE A 38 -13.72 10.72 -10.79
CA PHE A 38 -13.36 10.66 -12.21
C PHE A 38 -13.15 9.22 -12.67
N VAL A 39 -12.55 8.40 -11.82
CA VAL A 39 -12.34 6.97 -12.09
C VAL A 39 -13.67 6.23 -12.10
N HIS A 40 -14.57 6.51 -11.15
CA HIS A 40 -15.93 5.97 -11.11
C HIS A 40 -16.64 6.15 -12.45
N ARG A 41 -16.61 7.37 -13.01
CA ARG A 41 -17.20 7.65 -14.32
C ARG A 41 -16.50 6.91 -15.46
N LEU A 42 -15.15 6.86 -15.46
CA LEU A 42 -14.37 6.19 -16.50
C LEU A 42 -14.60 4.68 -16.54
N LEU A 43 -14.90 4.07 -15.40
CA LEU A 43 -15.23 2.65 -15.26
C LEU A 43 -16.73 2.37 -15.42
N ASN A 44 -17.53 3.40 -15.64
CA ASN A 44 -18.99 3.30 -15.75
C ASN A 44 -19.62 2.55 -14.55
N LEU A 45 -19.12 2.81 -13.34
CA LEU A 45 -19.68 2.21 -12.13
C LEU A 45 -21.09 2.73 -11.86
N SER A 46 -21.90 1.92 -11.17
CA SER A 46 -23.27 2.29 -10.79
C SER A 46 -23.29 3.59 -10.00
N GLU A 47 -24.28 4.46 -10.22
CA GLU A 47 -24.52 5.66 -9.39
C GLU A 47 -24.77 5.35 -7.91
N ARG A 48 -25.08 4.10 -7.58
CA ARG A 48 -25.23 3.61 -6.21
C ARG A 48 -23.89 3.23 -5.57
N CYS A 49 -22.80 3.15 -6.35
CA CYS A 49 -21.46 2.91 -5.84
C CYS A 49 -20.95 4.17 -5.13
N ARG A 50 -20.75 4.07 -3.83
CA ARG A 50 -20.14 5.16 -3.04
C ARG A 50 -18.67 5.30 -3.35
N THR A 51 -18.16 6.52 -3.36
CA THR A 51 -16.75 6.78 -3.64
C THR A 51 -16.14 7.65 -2.56
N VAL A 52 -15.02 7.19 -1.99
CA VAL A 52 -14.25 7.92 -0.97
C VAL A 52 -12.78 7.91 -1.34
N GLU A 53 -12.11 9.05 -1.15
CA GLU A 53 -10.66 9.16 -1.27
C GLU A 53 -10.00 9.08 0.11
N LEU A 54 -8.90 8.34 0.16
CA LEU A 54 -8.06 8.18 1.35
C LEU A 54 -6.70 8.82 1.12
N LYS A 55 -6.27 9.63 2.07
CA LYS A 55 -4.98 10.32 2.03
C LYS A 55 -4.21 10.07 3.33
N GLN A 56 -3.16 9.28 3.24
CA GLN A 56 -2.16 9.07 4.31
C GLN A 56 -0.84 8.61 3.67
N ALA A 57 -0.28 9.45 2.80
CA ALA A 57 0.92 9.11 2.03
C ALA A 57 0.84 7.67 1.48
N CYS A 58 1.93 6.92 1.50
CA CYS A 58 2.00 5.55 0.98
C CYS A 58 1.17 4.53 1.76
N TYR A 59 0.67 4.86 2.97
CA TYR A 59 -0.17 3.96 3.76
C TYR A 59 -1.62 3.91 3.28
N SER A 60 -2.09 4.91 2.54
CA SER A 60 -3.50 5.02 2.16
C SER A 60 -4.05 3.79 1.43
N GLY A 61 -3.22 3.12 0.59
CA GLY A 61 -3.61 1.87 -0.07
C GLY A 61 -3.88 0.72 0.90
N THR A 62 -2.99 0.51 1.87
CA THR A 62 -3.18 -0.50 2.92
C THR A 62 -4.38 -0.16 3.82
N ALA A 63 -4.56 1.11 4.18
CA ALA A 63 -5.73 1.57 4.93
C ALA A 63 -7.02 1.28 4.17
N ALA A 64 -7.05 1.53 2.85
CA ALA A 64 -8.20 1.23 2.01
C ALA A 64 -8.55 -0.26 2.01
N VAL A 65 -7.55 -1.14 1.91
CA VAL A 65 -7.76 -2.60 2.00
C VAL A 65 -8.38 -2.98 3.34
N GLN A 66 -7.85 -2.48 4.45
CA GLN A 66 -8.39 -2.79 5.78
C GLN A 66 -9.81 -2.25 5.99
N MET A 67 -10.10 -1.04 5.51
CA MET A 67 -11.46 -0.50 5.53
C MET A 67 -12.42 -1.33 4.66
N ALA A 68 -11.95 -1.81 3.51
CA ALA A 68 -12.72 -2.68 2.63
C ALA A 68 -13.05 -4.02 3.30
N LEU A 69 -12.08 -4.65 3.98
CA LEU A 69 -12.28 -5.88 4.75
C LEU A 69 -13.35 -5.69 5.83
N ASN A 70 -13.25 -4.62 6.63
CA ASN A 70 -14.26 -4.28 7.63
C ASN A 70 -15.63 -4.03 7.01
N TYR A 71 -15.67 -3.44 5.81
CA TYR A 71 -16.93 -3.22 5.12
C TYR A 71 -17.58 -4.53 4.67
N VAL A 72 -16.85 -5.42 3.99
CA VAL A 72 -17.39 -6.67 3.49
C VAL A 72 -17.72 -7.66 4.62
N SER A 73 -17.02 -7.63 5.74
CA SER A 73 -17.33 -8.46 6.90
C SER A 73 -18.74 -8.17 7.46
N ARG A 74 -19.17 -6.91 7.38
CA ARG A 74 -20.52 -6.49 7.78
C ARG A 74 -21.56 -6.59 6.64
N ASN A 75 -21.10 -6.68 5.41
CA ASN A 75 -21.91 -6.72 4.20
C ASN A 75 -21.43 -7.85 3.29
N PRO A 76 -21.64 -9.13 3.64
CA PRO A 76 -20.95 -10.26 3.00
C PRO A 76 -21.29 -10.47 1.52
N THR A 77 -22.40 -9.92 1.04
CA THR A 77 -22.81 -10.01 -0.37
C THR A 77 -22.28 -8.86 -1.22
N LYS A 78 -21.55 -7.91 -0.60
CA LYS A 78 -21.07 -6.70 -1.28
C LYS A 78 -19.61 -6.82 -1.69
N LYS A 79 -19.23 -6.04 -2.71
CA LYS A 79 -17.86 -5.91 -3.20
C LYS A 79 -17.36 -4.49 -2.99
N VAL A 80 -16.08 -4.36 -2.68
CA VAL A 80 -15.37 -3.08 -2.61
C VAL A 80 -14.26 -3.08 -3.65
N LEU A 81 -14.23 -2.06 -4.50
CA LEU A 81 -13.10 -1.79 -5.37
C LEU A 81 -12.12 -0.89 -4.62
N VAL A 82 -10.91 -1.37 -4.42
CA VAL A 82 -9.79 -0.58 -3.90
C VAL A 82 -8.88 -0.23 -5.07
N ILE A 83 -8.59 1.05 -5.24
CA ILE A 83 -7.61 1.54 -6.21
C ILE A 83 -6.58 2.39 -5.48
N ALA A 84 -5.32 2.02 -5.56
CA ALA A 84 -4.19 2.85 -5.14
C ALA A 84 -3.49 3.38 -6.39
N ALA A 85 -3.37 4.71 -6.52
CA ALA A 85 -2.79 5.31 -7.72
C ALA A 85 -2.09 6.63 -7.37
N ASP A 86 -0.81 6.72 -7.71
CA ASP A 86 0.01 7.89 -7.42
C ASP A 86 0.91 8.32 -8.58
N ILE A 87 1.26 9.60 -8.55
CA ILE A 87 2.29 10.22 -9.38
C ILE A 87 3.28 10.87 -8.41
N ALA A 88 4.35 10.14 -8.09
CA ALA A 88 5.40 10.65 -7.21
C ALA A 88 6.24 11.69 -7.93
N ARG A 89 6.26 12.92 -7.39
CA ARG A 89 7.05 14.05 -7.89
C ARG A 89 7.95 14.57 -6.79
N TYR A 90 9.22 14.73 -7.12
CA TYR A 90 10.24 15.30 -6.25
C TYR A 90 10.89 16.51 -6.92
N GLU A 91 11.52 17.35 -6.13
CA GLU A 91 12.23 18.53 -6.62
C GLU A 91 13.39 18.10 -7.53
N LEU A 92 13.61 18.85 -8.62
CA LEU A 92 14.72 18.63 -9.52
C LEU A 92 16.06 18.78 -8.78
N ASN A 93 17.01 17.95 -9.10
CA ASN A 93 18.33 17.85 -8.46
C ASN A 93 18.26 17.45 -6.97
N SER A 94 17.12 16.99 -6.47
CA SER A 94 17.01 16.41 -5.13
C SER A 94 17.41 14.93 -5.12
N PRO A 95 17.80 14.38 -3.97
CA PRO A 95 18.04 12.93 -3.85
C PRO A 95 16.83 12.05 -4.18
N GLY A 96 15.63 12.61 -4.07
CA GLY A 96 14.37 11.92 -4.38
C GLY A 96 14.07 11.83 -5.89
N GLU A 97 14.68 12.67 -6.72
CA GLU A 97 14.36 12.74 -8.16
C GLU A 97 14.50 11.39 -8.87
N ALA A 98 15.53 10.62 -8.55
CA ALA A 98 15.76 9.29 -9.14
C ALA A 98 14.69 8.26 -8.76
N THR A 99 13.87 8.53 -7.76
CA THR A 99 12.79 7.65 -7.26
C THR A 99 11.41 8.09 -7.73
N GLN A 100 11.31 9.11 -8.57
CA GLN A 100 10.06 9.55 -9.18
C GLN A 100 9.44 8.46 -10.03
N GLY A 101 8.13 8.51 -10.15
CA GLY A 101 7.40 7.59 -11.00
C GLY A 101 5.91 7.70 -10.86
N CYS A 102 5.21 6.86 -11.56
CA CYS A 102 3.77 6.72 -11.40
C CYS A 102 3.37 5.25 -11.45
N GLY A 103 2.35 4.90 -10.70
CA GLY A 103 1.83 3.55 -10.66
C GLY A 103 0.40 3.52 -10.20
N ALA A 104 -0.28 2.41 -10.49
CA ALA A 104 -1.60 2.13 -9.97
C ALA A 104 -1.80 0.63 -9.81
N ALA A 105 -2.52 0.25 -8.75
CA ALA A 105 -3.01 -1.09 -8.51
C ALA A 105 -4.52 -1.03 -8.22
N ALA A 106 -5.26 -2.03 -8.69
CA ALA A 106 -6.68 -2.17 -8.42
C ALA A 106 -6.98 -3.59 -7.94
N MET A 107 -7.87 -3.73 -6.98
CA MET A 107 -8.27 -5.02 -6.43
C MET A 107 -9.73 -5.01 -5.97
N ILE A 108 -10.39 -6.14 -6.12
CA ILE A 108 -11.72 -6.37 -5.54
C ILE A 108 -11.56 -7.07 -4.20
N ILE A 109 -12.19 -6.51 -3.18
CA ILE A 109 -12.29 -7.10 -1.85
C ILE A 109 -13.71 -7.65 -1.68
N SER A 110 -13.79 -8.91 -1.29
CA SER A 110 -15.06 -9.62 -1.04
C SER A 110 -14.87 -10.70 0.01
N THR A 111 -15.94 -11.27 0.54
CA THR A 111 -15.91 -12.40 1.48
C THR A 111 -15.61 -13.74 0.80
N ASN A 112 -15.61 -13.79 -0.53
CA ASN A 112 -15.26 -14.98 -1.31
C ASN A 112 -14.01 -14.69 -2.17
N PRO A 113 -12.80 -14.71 -1.57
CA PRO A 113 -11.57 -14.36 -2.27
C PRO A 113 -11.16 -15.42 -3.29
N ARG A 114 -10.63 -15.00 -4.45
CA ARG A 114 -10.09 -15.90 -5.48
C ARG A 114 -8.57 -16.03 -5.43
N LEU A 115 -7.89 -14.96 -5.07
CA LEU A 115 -6.41 -14.89 -5.15
C LEU A 115 -5.76 -15.09 -3.79
N VAL A 116 -6.19 -14.33 -2.79
CA VAL A 116 -5.63 -14.36 -1.43
C VAL A 116 -6.72 -14.10 -0.40
N ALA A 117 -6.60 -14.70 0.77
CA ALA A 117 -7.31 -14.30 1.97
C ALA A 117 -6.37 -13.44 2.83
N ILE A 118 -6.92 -12.43 3.49
CA ILE A 118 -6.18 -11.55 4.39
C ILE A 118 -6.58 -11.88 5.81
N ASP A 119 -5.60 -12.20 6.65
CA ASP A 119 -5.80 -12.49 8.07
C ASP A 119 -6.22 -11.23 8.84
N GLU A 120 -6.89 -11.43 9.98
CA GLU A 120 -7.38 -10.33 10.83
C GLU A 120 -6.25 -9.68 11.63
N GLU A 121 -5.23 -10.46 12.01
CA GLU A 121 -4.13 -9.98 12.82
C GLU A 121 -3.24 -9.02 12.02
N ALA A 122 -2.96 -7.87 12.59
CA ALA A 122 -2.05 -6.89 12.04
C ALA A 122 -1.35 -6.08 13.12
N GLY A 123 -0.16 -5.57 12.82
CA GLY A 123 0.54 -4.61 13.66
C GLY A 123 0.38 -3.19 13.12
N TYR A 124 0.16 -2.23 14.00
CA TYR A 124 -0.05 -0.82 13.67
C TYR A 124 0.94 0.07 14.39
N TYR A 125 1.36 1.14 13.74
CA TYR A 125 2.18 2.18 14.33
C TYR A 125 1.82 3.53 13.71
N THR A 126 1.59 4.53 14.55
CA THR A 126 1.33 5.91 14.13
C THR A 126 2.23 6.84 14.92
N ASP A 127 2.87 7.77 14.22
CA ASP A 127 3.70 8.82 14.81
C ASP A 127 3.54 10.11 13.99
N ASP A 128 3.54 11.26 14.65
CA ASP A 128 3.51 12.56 13.98
C ASP A 128 4.94 12.98 13.64
N VAL A 129 5.35 12.72 12.41
CA VAL A 129 6.71 12.97 11.93
C VAL A 129 6.71 13.71 10.59
N MET A 130 7.67 14.61 10.40
CA MET A 130 7.86 15.37 9.18
C MET A 130 9.04 14.79 8.38
N ASP A 131 8.93 13.51 8.02
CA ASP A 131 9.92 12.81 7.21
C ASP A 131 9.61 12.87 5.72
N PHE A 132 8.32 12.87 5.37
CA PHE A 132 7.78 12.99 4.02
C PHE A 132 6.45 13.73 4.06
N TRP A 133 6.33 14.82 3.29
CA TRP A 133 5.06 15.57 3.20
C TRP A 133 4.99 16.38 1.90
N ARG A 134 3.78 16.75 1.49
CA ARG A 134 3.54 17.64 0.36
C ARG A 134 2.65 18.79 0.79
N PRO A 135 3.21 19.99 1.03
CA PRO A 135 2.42 21.14 1.42
C PRO A 135 1.52 21.61 0.27
N ASN A 136 0.38 22.21 0.61
CA ASN A 136 -0.64 22.63 -0.37
C ASN A 136 -0.15 23.64 -1.42
N TYR A 137 0.94 24.33 -1.16
CA TYR A 137 1.54 25.32 -2.05
C TYR A 137 2.63 24.74 -2.97
N ARG A 138 2.84 23.40 -2.94
CA ARG A 138 3.84 22.72 -3.79
C ARG A 138 3.22 21.51 -4.48
N SER A 139 3.70 21.22 -5.69
CA SER A 139 3.39 20.00 -6.43
C SER A 139 4.37 18.85 -6.10
N GLU A 140 5.56 19.20 -5.63
CA GLU A 140 6.62 18.25 -5.27
C GLU A 140 6.56 17.91 -3.79
N ALA A 141 6.85 16.63 -3.49
CA ALA A 141 7.02 16.19 -2.12
C ALA A 141 8.36 16.66 -1.55
N LEU A 142 8.36 16.98 -0.27
CA LEU A 142 9.54 17.23 0.54
C LEU A 142 9.88 15.97 1.32
N VAL A 143 11.18 15.62 1.39
CA VAL A 143 11.61 14.42 2.08
C VAL A 143 12.92 14.63 2.83
N ASP A 144 12.98 14.21 4.10
CA ASP A 144 14.22 13.96 4.82
C ASP A 144 14.54 12.45 4.74
N GLY A 145 15.33 12.07 3.76
CA GLY A 145 15.58 10.66 3.45
C GLY A 145 16.32 9.88 4.55
N LYS A 146 17.15 10.56 5.37
CA LYS A 146 17.81 9.91 6.51
C LYS A 146 16.84 9.66 7.64
N TYR A 147 16.04 10.65 7.97
CA TYR A 147 15.02 10.57 8.99
C TYR A 147 13.93 9.57 8.59
N SER A 148 13.46 9.62 7.34
CA SER A 148 12.48 8.67 6.80
C SER A 148 12.95 7.21 6.91
N THR A 149 14.22 6.94 6.61
CA THR A 149 14.80 5.60 6.79
C THR A 149 14.77 5.15 8.26
N LEU A 150 15.05 6.03 9.19
CA LEU A 150 15.02 5.74 10.63
C LEU A 150 13.59 5.42 11.09
N ILE A 151 12.63 6.26 10.70
CA ILE A 151 11.22 6.09 11.04
C ILE A 151 10.65 4.80 10.45
N TYR A 152 10.99 4.47 9.20
CA TYR A 152 10.59 3.21 8.57
C TYR A 152 11.00 1.99 9.42
N ILE A 153 12.27 1.94 9.84
CA ILE A 153 12.80 0.82 10.63
C ILE A 153 12.16 0.78 12.03
N ARG A 154 11.90 1.94 12.64
CA ARG A 154 11.20 2.04 13.92
C ARG A 154 9.76 1.54 13.83
N ALA A 155 9.04 1.97 12.80
CA ALA A 155 7.66 1.52 12.55
C ALA A 155 7.59 0.01 12.30
N LEU A 156 8.50 -0.53 11.47
CA LEU A 156 8.61 -1.98 11.24
C LEU A 156 8.80 -2.76 12.54
N GLU A 157 9.71 -2.30 13.40
CA GLU A 157 9.97 -2.94 14.70
C GLU A 157 8.72 -2.94 15.59
N ALA A 158 8.02 -1.81 15.67
CA ALA A 158 6.81 -1.68 16.48
C ALA A 158 5.69 -2.59 15.95
N CYS A 159 5.43 -2.56 14.65
CA CYS A 159 4.42 -3.39 13.99
C CYS A 159 4.72 -4.88 14.14
N TRP A 160 5.98 -5.29 13.96
CA TRP A 160 6.37 -6.69 14.13
C TRP A 160 6.17 -7.19 15.55
N LYS A 161 6.60 -6.42 16.56
CA LYS A 161 6.42 -6.79 17.96
C LYS A 161 4.94 -6.97 18.32
N GLN A 162 4.09 -6.07 17.86
CA GLN A 162 2.66 -6.16 18.08
C GLN A 162 2.06 -7.38 17.35
N TYR A 163 2.36 -7.53 16.06
CA TYR A 163 1.88 -8.65 15.27
C TYR A 163 2.28 -10.01 15.86
N HIS A 164 3.57 -10.17 16.19
CA HIS A 164 4.07 -11.39 16.83
C HIS A 164 3.36 -11.69 18.16
N SER A 165 3.11 -10.65 18.98
CA SER A 165 2.40 -10.79 20.25
C SER A 165 0.95 -11.25 20.09
N ILE A 166 0.26 -10.81 19.01
CA ILE A 166 -1.14 -11.14 18.74
C ILE A 166 -1.26 -12.51 18.08
N SER A 167 -0.46 -12.75 17.04
CA SER A 167 -0.58 -13.95 16.19
C SER A 167 0.22 -15.15 16.70
N GLY A 168 1.26 -14.91 17.49
CA GLY A 168 2.21 -15.95 17.90
C GLY A 168 3.12 -16.44 16.77
N ARG A 169 2.98 -15.92 15.55
CA ARG A 169 3.74 -16.37 14.37
C ARG A 169 5.18 -15.88 14.42
N SER A 170 6.10 -16.73 13.96
CA SER A 170 7.53 -16.44 13.76
C SER A 170 7.82 -16.10 12.29
N LEU A 171 9.04 -15.67 11.98
CA LEU A 171 9.42 -15.40 10.58
C LEU A 171 9.42 -16.67 9.71
N CYS A 172 9.65 -17.84 10.30
CA CYS A 172 9.65 -19.11 9.57
C CYS A 172 8.25 -19.55 9.12
N ASP A 173 7.20 -18.90 9.60
CA ASP A 173 5.82 -19.20 9.22
C ASP A 173 5.42 -18.51 7.90
N PHE A 174 6.35 -17.75 7.27
CA PHE A 174 6.11 -17.01 6.05
C PHE A 174 7.02 -17.44 4.91
N ASP A 175 6.45 -17.68 3.75
CA ASP A 175 7.19 -18.02 2.53
C ASP A 175 7.76 -16.80 1.81
N ALA A 176 7.12 -15.63 1.94
CA ALA A 176 7.50 -14.39 1.26
C ALA A 176 7.17 -13.14 2.08
N PHE A 177 7.91 -12.06 1.80
CA PHE A 177 7.73 -10.77 2.46
C PHE A 177 7.60 -9.66 1.42
N CYS A 178 6.51 -8.90 1.49
CA CYS A 178 6.25 -7.73 0.65
C CYS A 178 6.45 -6.47 1.48
N TYR A 179 7.48 -5.70 1.16
CA TYR A 179 7.77 -4.43 1.83
C TYR A 179 7.36 -3.24 0.97
N HIS A 180 7.05 -2.11 1.61
CA HIS A 180 7.08 -0.84 0.93
C HIS A 180 8.51 -0.53 0.44
N ILE A 181 8.67 -0.19 -0.84
CA ILE A 181 9.98 -0.05 -1.50
C ILE A 181 10.15 1.38 -2.02
N PRO A 182 10.45 2.36 -1.17
CA PRO A 182 10.79 3.71 -1.63
C PRO A 182 12.10 3.73 -2.45
N PHE A 183 13.00 2.79 -2.17
CA PHE A 183 14.18 2.45 -2.97
C PHE A 183 14.63 1.02 -2.64
N THR A 184 15.28 0.34 -3.58
CA THR A 184 15.59 -1.10 -3.54
C THR A 184 16.24 -1.57 -2.24
N LYS A 185 17.27 -0.85 -1.77
CA LYS A 185 18.01 -1.21 -0.54
C LYS A 185 17.19 -1.10 0.74
N MET A 186 16.03 -0.43 0.70
CA MET A 186 15.20 -0.28 1.89
C MET A 186 14.55 -1.60 2.31
N ALA A 187 14.01 -2.36 1.36
CA ALA A 187 13.44 -3.67 1.63
C ALA A 187 14.49 -4.63 2.24
N GLU A 188 15.70 -4.63 1.70
CA GLU A 188 16.81 -5.43 2.24
C GLU A 188 17.16 -5.02 3.68
N LYS A 189 17.24 -3.72 3.97
CA LYS A 189 17.50 -3.21 5.33
C LYS A 189 16.38 -3.61 6.28
N ALA A 190 15.13 -3.48 5.85
CA ALA A 190 13.94 -3.84 6.62
C ALA A 190 13.97 -5.32 6.99
N HIS A 191 14.18 -6.20 6.00
CA HIS A 191 14.20 -7.64 6.22
C HIS A 191 15.36 -8.07 7.13
N LYS A 192 16.58 -7.54 6.93
CA LYS A 192 17.71 -7.76 7.83
C LYS A 192 17.44 -7.32 9.27
N LYS A 193 16.74 -6.20 9.46
CA LYS A 193 16.33 -5.74 10.79
C LYS A 193 15.32 -6.71 11.40
N LEU A 194 14.31 -7.12 10.63
CA LEU A 194 13.28 -8.06 11.06
C LEU A 194 13.89 -9.39 11.53
N CYS A 195 14.82 -9.95 10.74
CA CYS A 195 15.57 -11.15 11.10
C CYS A 195 16.35 -11.03 12.42
N ARG A 196 16.94 -9.86 12.66
CA ARG A 196 17.65 -9.61 13.94
C ARG A 196 16.71 -9.54 15.12
N LEU A 197 15.51 -8.99 14.94
CA LEU A 197 14.50 -8.88 16.00
C LEU A 197 13.92 -10.23 16.39
N SER A 198 13.79 -11.15 15.45
CA SER A 198 13.28 -12.50 15.72
C SER A 198 14.31 -13.40 16.41
N GLY A 199 15.59 -12.98 16.47
CA GLY A 199 16.67 -13.82 17.00
C GLY A 199 17.06 -14.99 16.11
N GLU A 200 16.47 -15.13 14.95
CA GLU A 200 16.72 -16.22 14.01
C GLU A 200 18.01 -15.96 13.22
N LYS A 201 18.87 -16.98 13.14
CA LYS A 201 20.04 -16.97 12.27
C LYS A 201 19.58 -17.26 10.83
N ILE A 202 19.15 -16.22 10.13
CA ILE A 202 18.64 -16.36 8.76
C ILE A 202 19.81 -16.36 7.78
N LYS A 203 19.85 -17.38 6.94
CA LYS A 203 20.84 -17.49 5.86
C LYS A 203 20.57 -16.43 4.81
N SER A 204 21.61 -15.83 4.22
CA SER A 204 21.49 -14.81 3.16
C SER A 204 20.59 -15.25 1.99
N GLN A 205 20.65 -16.54 1.61
CA GLN A 205 19.80 -17.12 0.58
C GLN A 205 18.30 -17.01 0.86
N PHE A 206 17.89 -17.06 2.14
CA PHE A 206 16.49 -16.88 2.50
C PHE A 206 16.06 -15.42 2.29
N ILE A 207 16.94 -14.46 2.61
CA ILE A 207 16.66 -13.03 2.39
C ILE A 207 16.47 -12.77 0.90
N ASP A 208 17.35 -13.29 0.06
CA ASP A 208 17.28 -13.08 -1.38
C ASP A 208 16.01 -13.68 -1.98
N LYS A 209 15.70 -14.93 -1.63
CA LYS A 209 14.49 -15.63 -2.11
C LYS A 209 13.20 -14.95 -1.63
N ALA A 210 13.14 -14.56 -0.36
CA ALA A 210 11.96 -13.92 0.23
C ALA A 210 11.65 -12.54 -0.37
N LEU A 211 12.65 -11.88 -0.97
CA LEU A 211 12.50 -10.55 -1.60
C LEU A 211 12.51 -10.59 -3.13
N ASP A 212 12.78 -11.74 -3.74
CA ASP A 212 13.06 -11.83 -5.18
C ASP A 212 11.90 -11.30 -6.03
N ASP A 213 10.69 -11.71 -5.73
CA ASP A 213 9.49 -11.26 -6.44
C ASP A 213 9.21 -9.76 -6.19
N SER A 214 9.43 -9.28 -4.96
CA SER A 214 9.24 -7.85 -4.60
C SER A 214 10.26 -6.95 -5.29
N LEU A 215 11.47 -7.44 -5.56
CA LEU A 215 12.56 -6.66 -6.14
C LEU A 215 12.77 -6.89 -7.64
N LYS A 216 12.01 -7.79 -8.23
CA LYS A 216 12.16 -8.21 -9.63
C LYS A 216 12.22 -7.04 -10.63
N TYR A 217 11.42 -5.99 -10.40
CA TYR A 217 11.31 -4.82 -11.27
C TYR A 217 12.12 -3.62 -10.80
N SER A 218 12.72 -3.67 -9.62
CA SER A 218 13.42 -2.53 -9.00
C SER A 218 14.94 -2.71 -8.86
N ARG A 219 15.47 -3.84 -9.31
CA ARG A 219 16.92 -4.14 -9.27
C ARG A 219 17.71 -3.64 -10.50
N LYS A 220 17.05 -2.99 -11.44
CA LYS A 220 17.70 -2.51 -12.68
C LYS A 220 18.04 -1.03 -12.59
#